data_accb9114a939453e68ed754ad147b15a
#
_entry.id   accb9114a939453e68ed754ad147b15a
#
_cell.length_a   1.000
_cell.length_b   1.000
_cell.length_c   1.000
_cell.angle_alpha   90.00
_cell.angle_beta   90.00
_cell.angle_gamma   90.00
#
_symmetry.space_group_name_H-M   'P 1'
#
loop_
_entity.id
_entity.type
_entity.pdbx_description
1 polymer ?
#
loop_
_entity_poly.entity_id
_entity_poly.type
_entity_poly.pdbx_seq_one_letter_code
_entity_poly.pdbx_strand_id
1 'polypeptide(L)'
;MAGVRFTELQSRPMEFLDFTSVTLDEFQQLVPPFETAFQCHMAAWRMDGKPRTTRRFTVYKTCPLPTPEDRLLFILTYIKTYALQVVQGRLFGMVQGKANQWIHVLLPALLAALRALGEAPARSLTALAQRLGVSEADAATVVVPLEEEPAPVAPIAAAAPASPLLPMTGPNGASSAPKTLVHSKKVRAGRKKR
;
A
#
# COMPACT_ATOMS: atom_id res chain seq x y z
N MET A 1 4.59 1.05 -22.87
CA MET A 1 5.34 2.18 -22.30
C MET A 1 6.43 1.61 -21.42
N ALA A 2 7.68 2.03 -21.59
CA ALA A 2 8.74 1.71 -20.66
C ALA A 2 8.41 2.36 -19.30
N GLY A 3 8.50 1.60 -18.21
CA GLY A 3 8.30 2.15 -16.88
C GLY A 3 9.57 2.82 -16.37
N VAL A 4 9.46 3.64 -15.33
CA VAL A 4 10.60 4.25 -14.64
C VAL A 4 11.56 3.17 -14.17
N ARG A 5 12.87 3.39 -14.38
CA ARG A 5 13.94 2.48 -14.03
C ARG A 5 15.02 3.17 -13.21
N PHE A 6 15.64 2.41 -12.31
CA PHE A 6 16.77 2.92 -11.53
C PHE A 6 17.90 3.41 -12.44
N THR A 7 18.22 2.67 -13.51
CA THR A 7 19.27 3.03 -14.47
C THR A 7 19.07 4.38 -15.15
N GLU A 8 17.83 4.85 -15.28
CA GLU A 8 17.51 6.15 -15.86
C GLU A 8 17.61 7.27 -14.80
N LEU A 9 17.16 6.99 -13.57
CA LEU A 9 17.14 7.97 -12.49
C LEU A 9 18.49 8.17 -11.81
N GLN A 10 19.38 7.18 -11.80
CA GLN A 10 20.70 7.29 -11.15
C GLN A 10 21.55 8.45 -11.72
N SER A 11 21.33 8.83 -12.98
CA SER A 11 22.01 9.98 -13.61
C SER A 11 21.40 11.33 -13.23
N ARG A 12 20.29 11.36 -12.50
CA ARG A 12 19.50 12.53 -12.13
C ARG A 12 19.24 12.57 -10.63
N PRO A 13 20.24 12.92 -9.80
CA PRO A 13 20.17 12.78 -8.35
C PRO A 13 19.04 13.59 -7.71
N MET A 14 18.69 14.77 -8.26
CA MET A 14 17.58 15.57 -7.74
C MET A 14 16.23 14.91 -7.99
N GLU A 15 15.99 14.41 -9.20
CA GLU A 15 14.77 13.66 -9.51
C GLU A 15 14.70 12.37 -8.68
N PHE A 16 15.83 11.70 -8.48
CA PHE A 16 15.90 10.50 -7.65
C PHE A 16 15.49 10.81 -6.21
N LEU A 17 15.99 11.88 -5.63
CA LEU A 17 15.62 12.36 -4.29
C LEU A 17 14.11 12.70 -4.22
N ASP A 18 13.58 13.33 -5.28
CA ASP A 18 12.16 13.64 -5.40
C ASP A 18 11.28 12.38 -5.43
N PHE A 19 11.75 11.30 -6.01
CA PHE A 19 11.01 10.03 -6.04
C PHE A 19 11.14 9.19 -4.77
N THR A 20 12.27 9.25 -4.07
CA THR A 20 12.59 8.28 -3.02
C THR A 20 12.73 8.88 -1.62
N SER A 21 13.01 10.18 -1.50
CA SER A 21 13.39 10.88 -0.26
C SER A 21 14.69 10.37 0.39
N VAL A 22 15.50 9.63 -0.34
CA VAL A 22 16.81 9.17 0.10
C VAL A 22 17.86 9.56 -0.93
N THR A 23 19.08 9.79 -0.50
CA THR A 23 20.22 10.04 -1.38
C THR A 23 20.62 8.76 -2.12
N LEU A 24 21.37 8.88 -3.20
CA LEU A 24 21.83 7.73 -3.96
C LEU A 24 22.73 6.80 -3.14
N ASP A 25 23.55 7.36 -2.26
CA ASP A 25 24.45 6.59 -1.38
C ASP A 25 23.67 5.81 -0.33
N GLU A 26 22.70 6.43 0.34
CA GLU A 26 21.80 5.77 1.28
C GLU A 26 21.01 4.65 0.60
N PHE A 27 20.53 4.92 -0.60
CA PHE A 27 19.83 3.93 -1.40
C PHE A 27 20.70 2.71 -1.69
N GLN A 28 21.94 2.94 -2.15
CA GLN A 28 22.88 1.86 -2.45
C GLN A 28 23.24 1.03 -1.21
N GLN A 29 23.35 1.66 -0.03
CA GLN A 29 23.55 0.97 1.23
C GLN A 29 22.34 0.12 1.63
N LEU A 30 21.13 0.54 1.27
CA LEU A 30 19.90 -0.18 1.59
C LEU A 30 19.64 -1.38 0.65
N VAL A 31 20.18 -1.37 -0.58
CA VAL A 31 19.94 -2.45 -1.57
C VAL A 31 20.34 -3.85 -1.07
N PRO A 32 21.55 -4.10 -0.52
CA PRO A 32 21.95 -5.45 -0.10
C PRO A 32 21.07 -6.04 1.01
N PRO A 33 20.78 -5.35 2.14
CA PRO A 33 19.90 -5.89 3.18
C PRO A 33 18.46 -6.05 2.68
N PHE A 34 17.99 -5.17 1.81
CA PHE A 34 16.68 -5.28 1.19
C PHE A 34 16.56 -6.51 0.30
N GLU A 35 17.54 -6.78 -0.56
CA GLU A 35 17.52 -7.98 -1.41
C GLU A 35 17.59 -9.25 -0.59
N THR A 36 18.40 -9.29 0.47
CA THR A 36 18.46 -10.42 1.41
C THR A 36 17.08 -10.68 2.05
N ALA A 37 16.43 -9.63 2.56
CA ALA A 37 15.10 -9.72 3.15
C ALA A 37 14.05 -10.15 2.11
N PHE A 38 14.13 -9.62 0.88
CA PHE A 38 13.26 -10.01 -0.22
C PHE A 38 13.40 -11.49 -0.57
N GLN A 39 14.62 -12.00 -0.69
CA GLN A 39 14.88 -13.41 -0.98
C GLN A 39 14.36 -14.32 0.14
N CYS A 40 14.56 -13.95 1.40
CA CYS A 40 14.00 -14.67 2.55
C CYS A 40 12.47 -14.69 2.48
N HIS A 41 11.83 -13.56 2.20
CA HIS A 41 10.38 -13.49 2.05
C HIS A 41 9.89 -14.38 0.91
N MET A 42 10.54 -14.31 -0.26
CA MET A 42 10.17 -15.08 -1.44
C MET A 42 10.48 -16.57 -1.33
N ALA A 43 11.37 -16.97 -0.42
CA ALA A 43 11.60 -18.38 -0.11
C ALA A 43 10.41 -19.00 0.63
N ALA A 44 9.78 -18.24 1.53
CA ALA A 44 8.65 -18.69 2.33
C ALA A 44 7.28 -18.44 1.65
N TRP A 45 7.14 -17.34 0.92
CA TRP A 45 5.87 -16.86 0.40
C TRP A 45 5.86 -16.69 -1.11
N ARG A 46 4.67 -16.75 -1.69
CA ARG A 46 4.42 -16.45 -3.11
C ARG A 46 3.91 -15.01 -3.25
N MET A 47 3.93 -14.49 -4.49
CA MET A 47 3.41 -13.15 -4.81
C MET A 47 1.89 -13.00 -4.54
N ASP A 48 1.17 -14.08 -4.43
CA ASP A 48 -0.27 -14.11 -4.11
C ASP A 48 -0.55 -14.25 -2.59
N GLY A 49 0.47 -14.12 -1.75
CA GLY A 49 0.36 -14.21 -0.30
C GLY A 49 0.18 -15.62 0.26
N LYS A 50 0.32 -16.66 -0.57
CA LYS A 50 0.24 -18.06 -0.12
C LYS A 50 1.62 -18.61 0.24
N PRO A 51 1.71 -19.57 1.16
CA PRO A 51 2.96 -20.26 1.46
C PRO A 51 3.54 -20.92 0.20
N ARG A 52 4.86 -20.87 0.07
CA ARG A 52 5.56 -21.51 -1.05
C ARG A 52 5.83 -22.96 -0.73
N THR A 53 5.29 -23.86 -1.54
CA THR A 53 5.42 -25.30 -1.33
C THR A 53 6.32 -26.01 -2.35
N THR A 54 6.63 -25.37 -3.49
CA THR A 54 7.30 -26.06 -4.58
C THR A 54 8.50 -25.30 -5.13
N ARG A 55 8.34 -24.47 -6.15
CA ARG A 55 9.48 -23.85 -6.86
C ARG A 55 10.02 -22.63 -6.12
N ARG A 56 11.36 -22.46 -6.15
CA ARG A 56 12.00 -21.21 -5.74
C ARG A 56 11.57 -20.05 -6.64
N PHE A 57 11.59 -18.84 -6.09
CA PHE A 57 11.34 -17.65 -6.88
C PHE A 57 12.49 -17.44 -7.89
N THR A 58 12.13 -17.18 -9.13
CA THR A 58 13.07 -16.76 -10.17
C THR A 58 12.50 -15.57 -10.89
N VAL A 59 13.35 -14.61 -11.23
CA VAL A 59 12.96 -13.46 -12.03
C VAL A 59 12.62 -13.94 -13.44
N TYR A 60 11.40 -13.67 -13.90
CA TYR A 60 11.00 -14.06 -15.26
C TYR A 60 11.38 -12.96 -16.27
N LYS A 61 11.55 -13.33 -17.54
CA LYS A 61 12.06 -12.45 -18.60
C LYS A 61 11.28 -11.13 -18.75
N THR A 62 9.97 -11.16 -18.52
CA THR A 62 9.09 -9.98 -18.62
C THR A 62 8.75 -9.39 -17.25
N CYS A 63 9.64 -9.57 -16.26
CA CYS A 63 9.42 -9.00 -14.93
C CYS A 63 9.45 -7.47 -15.01
N PRO A 64 8.43 -6.77 -14.50
CA PRO A 64 8.43 -5.32 -14.50
C PRO A 64 9.48 -4.71 -13.56
N LEU A 65 9.92 -5.45 -12.54
CA LEU A 65 10.96 -5.05 -11.59
C LEU A 65 12.06 -6.12 -11.56
N PRO A 66 12.93 -6.15 -12.57
CA PRO A 66 13.90 -7.24 -12.72
C PRO A 66 15.05 -7.16 -11.70
N THR A 67 15.49 -5.97 -11.33
CA THR A 67 16.64 -5.75 -10.44
C THR A 67 16.23 -5.45 -9.01
N PRO A 68 17.10 -5.67 -8.01
CA PRO A 68 16.86 -5.26 -6.62
C PRO A 68 16.61 -3.76 -6.50
N GLU A 69 17.39 -2.96 -7.25
CA GLU A 69 17.28 -1.50 -7.27
C GLU A 69 15.91 -1.05 -7.79
N ASP A 70 15.40 -1.65 -8.88
CA ASP A 70 14.08 -1.34 -9.39
C ASP A 70 12.97 -1.66 -8.38
N ARG A 71 13.11 -2.76 -7.61
CA ARG A 71 12.17 -3.14 -6.54
C ARG A 71 12.21 -2.15 -5.39
N LEU A 72 13.41 -1.77 -4.96
CA LEU A 72 13.59 -0.79 -3.90
C LEU A 72 13.08 0.58 -4.33
N LEU A 73 13.40 1.03 -5.54
CA LEU A 73 12.89 2.26 -6.12
C LEU A 73 11.35 2.27 -6.14
N PHE A 74 10.74 1.18 -6.60
CA PHE A 74 9.29 1.04 -6.65
C PHE A 74 8.62 1.23 -5.28
N ILE A 75 9.15 0.58 -4.24
CA ILE A 75 8.52 0.65 -2.93
C ILE A 75 8.79 1.97 -2.21
N LEU A 76 9.96 2.57 -2.35
CA LEU A 76 10.25 3.89 -1.79
C LEU A 76 9.40 4.98 -2.45
N THR A 77 9.26 4.95 -3.78
CA THR A 77 8.35 5.86 -4.51
C THR A 77 6.92 5.72 -4.01
N TYR A 78 6.46 4.48 -3.80
CA TYR A 78 5.12 4.25 -3.26
C TYR A 78 4.94 4.83 -1.86
N ILE A 79 5.89 4.61 -0.96
CA ILE A 79 5.82 5.13 0.43
C ILE A 79 5.84 6.65 0.45
N LYS A 80 6.70 7.28 -0.35
CA LYS A 80 6.80 8.74 -0.42
C LYS A 80 5.55 9.39 -0.97
N THR A 81 5.05 8.89 -2.09
CA THR A 81 3.94 9.54 -2.82
C THR A 81 2.56 9.06 -2.34
N TYR A 82 2.51 7.89 -1.71
CA TYR A 82 1.27 7.19 -1.35
C TYR A 82 0.26 7.12 -2.50
N ALA A 83 0.79 6.97 -3.71
CA ALA A 83 0.03 7.03 -4.94
C ALA A 83 -1.01 5.91 -5.02
N LEU A 84 -2.11 6.18 -5.71
CA LEU A 84 -3.05 5.13 -6.08
C LEU A 84 -2.32 4.01 -6.83
N GLN A 85 -2.65 2.77 -6.54
CA GLN A 85 -2.01 1.59 -7.15
C GLN A 85 -2.07 1.59 -8.67
N VAL A 86 -3.12 2.20 -9.26
CA VAL A 86 -3.23 2.39 -10.71
C VAL A 86 -2.14 3.32 -11.22
N VAL A 87 -1.89 4.44 -10.53
CA VAL A 87 -0.86 5.42 -10.89
C VAL A 87 0.52 4.80 -10.73
N GLN A 88 0.76 4.16 -9.59
CA GLN A 88 2.01 3.44 -9.32
C GLN A 88 2.28 2.36 -10.38
N GLY A 89 1.27 1.59 -10.75
CA GLY A 89 1.37 0.60 -11.81
C GLY A 89 1.75 1.20 -13.14
N ARG A 90 1.09 2.29 -13.55
CA ARG A 90 1.40 2.99 -14.81
C ARG A 90 2.81 3.56 -14.82
N LEU A 91 3.27 4.13 -13.70
CA LEU A 91 4.60 4.69 -13.56
C LEU A 91 5.69 3.64 -13.82
N PHE A 92 5.48 2.40 -13.37
CA PHE A 92 6.42 1.29 -13.52
C PHE A 92 6.06 0.30 -14.64
N GLY A 93 5.14 0.67 -15.55
CA GLY A 93 4.79 -0.13 -16.71
C GLY A 93 4.05 -1.43 -16.41
N MET A 94 3.26 -1.46 -15.32
CA MET A 94 2.48 -2.64 -14.93
C MET A 94 1.02 -2.32 -14.64
N VAL A 95 0.16 -3.34 -14.64
CA VAL A 95 -1.26 -3.21 -14.29
C VAL A 95 -1.43 -3.10 -12.77
N GLN A 96 -2.54 -2.48 -12.33
CA GLN A 96 -2.87 -2.24 -10.92
C GLN A 96 -2.74 -3.50 -10.03
N GLY A 97 -3.33 -4.62 -10.45
CA GLY A 97 -3.28 -5.86 -9.66
C GLY A 97 -1.85 -6.38 -9.46
N LYS A 98 -0.97 -6.14 -10.44
CA LYS A 98 0.46 -6.48 -10.31
C LYS A 98 1.19 -5.51 -9.38
N ALA A 99 0.90 -4.22 -9.47
CA ALA A 99 1.44 -3.22 -8.54
C ALA A 99 1.04 -3.54 -7.09
N ASN A 100 -0.23 -3.88 -6.86
CA ASN A 100 -0.71 -4.30 -5.55
C ASN A 100 0.07 -5.51 -5.00
N GLN A 101 0.26 -6.56 -5.80
CA GLN A 101 1.05 -7.73 -5.41
C GLN A 101 2.48 -7.35 -5.01
N TRP A 102 3.14 -6.49 -5.80
CA TRP A 102 4.49 -6.01 -5.49
C TRP A 102 4.55 -5.21 -4.21
N ILE A 103 3.59 -4.30 -3.97
CA ILE A 103 3.51 -3.51 -2.74
C ILE A 103 3.43 -4.44 -1.52
N HIS A 104 2.54 -5.43 -1.54
CA HIS A 104 2.36 -6.37 -0.41
C HIS A 104 3.58 -7.24 -0.14
N VAL A 105 4.41 -7.54 -1.13
CA VAL A 105 5.66 -8.31 -0.97
C VAL A 105 6.81 -7.42 -0.52
N LEU A 106 6.93 -6.23 -1.11
CA LEU A 106 8.11 -5.38 -0.89
C LEU A 106 8.03 -4.59 0.43
N LEU A 107 6.85 -4.25 0.94
CA LEU A 107 6.70 -3.58 2.24
C LEU A 107 7.27 -4.40 3.40
N PRO A 108 6.91 -5.70 3.58
CA PRO A 108 7.51 -6.53 4.60
C PRO A 108 9.03 -6.72 4.42
N ALA A 109 9.49 -6.84 3.17
CA ALA A 109 10.91 -6.96 2.87
C ALA A 109 11.69 -5.70 3.28
N LEU A 110 11.17 -4.51 2.94
CA LEU A 110 11.77 -3.24 3.36
C LEU A 110 11.80 -3.09 4.87
N LEU A 111 10.68 -3.40 5.55
CA LEU A 111 10.64 -3.35 7.01
C LEU A 111 11.64 -4.31 7.66
N ALA A 112 11.84 -5.50 7.11
CA ALA A 112 12.84 -6.45 7.58
C ALA A 112 14.26 -5.95 7.36
N ALA A 113 14.54 -5.32 6.21
CA ALA A 113 15.82 -4.70 5.91
C ALA A 113 16.14 -3.55 6.88
N LEU A 114 15.18 -2.65 7.13
CA LEU A 114 15.32 -1.55 8.09
C LEU A 114 15.53 -2.05 9.52
N ARG A 115 14.89 -3.15 9.91
CA ARG A 115 15.13 -3.78 11.21
C ARG A 115 16.56 -4.32 11.33
N ALA A 116 17.07 -4.95 10.28
CA ALA A 116 18.43 -5.46 10.25
C ALA A 116 19.49 -4.36 10.38
N LEU A 117 19.20 -3.16 9.85
CA LEU A 117 20.03 -1.97 9.99
C LEU A 117 19.82 -1.21 11.31
N GLY A 118 18.83 -1.58 12.11
CA GLY A 118 18.46 -0.83 13.31
C GLY A 118 17.64 0.44 13.03
N GLU A 119 17.28 0.69 11.77
CA GLU A 119 16.57 1.89 11.31
C GLU A 119 15.04 1.71 11.21
N ALA A 120 14.51 0.60 11.71
CA ALA A 120 13.07 0.38 11.69
C ALA A 120 12.34 1.43 12.55
N PRO A 121 11.14 1.91 12.12
CA PRO A 121 10.38 2.88 12.88
C PRO A 121 10.01 2.34 14.26
N ALA A 122 10.22 3.14 15.30
CA ALA A 122 9.79 2.82 16.65
C ALA A 122 8.25 2.88 16.73
N ARG A 123 7.65 1.86 17.36
CA ARG A 123 6.18 1.78 17.54
C ARG A 123 5.70 2.19 18.92
N SER A 124 6.63 2.44 19.84
CA SER A 124 6.33 2.89 21.19
C SER A 124 7.28 4.02 21.59
N LEU A 125 6.82 4.89 22.49
CA LEU A 125 7.65 5.96 23.05
C LEU A 125 8.87 5.41 23.75
N THR A 126 8.75 4.31 24.47
CA THR A 126 9.86 3.64 25.17
C THR A 126 10.94 3.20 24.16
N ALA A 127 10.56 2.56 23.06
CA ALA A 127 11.51 2.15 22.02
C ALA A 127 12.16 3.37 21.34
N LEU A 128 11.44 4.47 21.18
CA LEU A 128 11.98 5.70 20.63
C LEU A 128 12.97 6.35 21.59
N ALA A 129 12.63 6.46 22.88
CA ALA A 129 13.49 7.00 23.93
C ALA A 129 14.81 6.22 24.03
N GLN A 130 14.76 4.89 24.01
CA GLN A 130 15.95 4.03 23.98
C GLN A 130 16.86 4.31 22.77
N ARG A 131 16.27 4.49 21.57
CA ARG A 131 17.05 4.81 20.35
C ARG A 131 17.70 6.20 20.42
N LEU A 132 17.02 7.17 21.02
CA LEU A 132 17.52 8.53 21.17
C LEU A 132 18.46 8.68 22.37
N GLY A 133 18.64 7.62 23.21
CA GLY A 133 19.43 7.69 24.43
C GLY A 133 18.82 8.61 25.49
N VAL A 134 17.52 8.89 25.39
CA VAL A 134 16.77 9.75 26.32
C VAL A 134 16.27 8.89 27.47
N SER A 135 16.46 9.34 28.71
CA SER A 135 15.94 8.67 29.89
C SER A 135 14.39 8.63 29.85
N GLU A 136 13.80 7.56 30.36
CA GLU A 136 12.35 7.41 30.42
C GLU A 136 11.67 8.52 31.25
N ALA A 137 12.39 9.10 32.20
CA ALA A 137 11.95 10.24 32.98
C ALA A 137 11.85 11.52 32.15
N ASP A 138 12.77 11.73 31.20
CA ASP A 138 12.77 12.91 30.32
C ASP A 138 11.68 12.77 29.22
N ALA A 139 11.41 11.54 28.77
CA ALA A 139 10.36 11.26 27.81
C ALA A 139 8.95 11.51 28.36
N ALA A 140 8.73 11.32 29.66
CA ALA A 140 7.45 11.60 30.32
C ALA A 140 7.19 13.12 30.47
N THR A 141 8.24 13.95 30.49
CA THR A 141 8.14 15.41 30.62
C THR A 141 7.75 16.10 29.30
N VAL A 142 7.93 15.42 28.16
CA VAL A 142 7.58 15.96 26.83
C VAL A 142 6.12 15.68 26.46
N VAL A 143 5.37 14.93 27.25
CA VAL A 143 3.92 14.85 27.13
C VAL A 143 3.35 16.16 27.62
N VAL A 144 3.25 17.15 26.73
CA VAL A 144 2.43 18.35 26.95
C VAL A 144 1.02 17.84 27.20
N PRO A 145 0.42 18.14 28.38
CA PRO A 145 -0.97 17.77 28.60
C PRO A 145 -1.81 18.56 27.58
N LEU A 146 -2.40 17.87 26.64
CA LEU A 146 -3.54 18.36 25.87
C LEU A 146 -4.77 18.29 26.80
N GLU A 147 -4.71 19.03 27.91
CA GLU A 147 -5.86 19.41 28.69
C GLU A 147 -6.29 20.82 28.28
N GLU A 148 -6.95 20.95 27.16
CA GLU A 148 -8.05 21.84 27.04
C GLU A 148 -9.32 20.98 26.95
N GLU A 149 -9.86 20.68 28.13
CA GLU A 149 -11.26 20.31 28.24
C GLU A 149 -12.09 21.41 27.60
N PRO A 150 -12.95 21.12 26.59
CA PRO A 150 -13.89 22.10 26.13
C PRO A 150 -14.86 22.39 27.31
N ALA A 151 -14.88 23.64 27.76
CA ALA A 151 -15.80 24.12 28.75
C ALA A 151 -17.21 23.60 28.45
N PRO A 152 -18.02 23.22 29.48
CA PRO A 152 -19.36 22.71 29.27
C PRO A 152 -20.21 23.77 28.59
N VAL A 153 -20.58 23.50 27.34
CA VAL A 153 -21.51 24.30 26.57
C VAL A 153 -22.85 24.16 27.28
N ALA A 154 -23.34 25.24 27.87
CA ALA A 154 -24.68 25.32 28.47
C ALA A 154 -25.72 24.88 27.46
N PRO A 155 -26.79 24.16 27.89
CA PRO A 155 -27.86 23.72 27.00
C PRO A 155 -28.62 24.93 26.44
N ILE A 156 -28.49 25.13 25.13
CA ILE A 156 -29.32 26.08 24.41
C ILE A 156 -30.76 25.53 24.42
N ALA A 157 -31.63 26.21 25.12
CA ALA A 157 -33.07 25.91 25.20
C ALA A 157 -33.66 25.78 23.79
N ALA A 158 -34.39 24.71 23.59
CA ALA A 158 -35.17 24.44 22.40
C ALA A 158 -36.22 25.52 22.16
N ALA A 159 -36.05 26.29 21.10
CA ALA A 159 -37.15 27.04 20.52
C ALA A 159 -37.50 26.38 19.18
N ALA A 160 -38.59 25.65 19.17
CA ALA A 160 -39.20 25.13 17.95
C ALA A 160 -39.88 26.27 17.18
N PRO A 161 -39.73 26.34 15.86
CA PRO A 161 -40.79 26.84 15.01
C PRO A 161 -41.41 25.69 14.22
N ALA A 162 -42.71 25.56 14.39
CA ALA A 162 -43.60 24.78 13.56
C ALA A 162 -43.51 25.27 12.11
N SER A 163 -43.27 24.35 11.18
CA SER A 163 -43.45 24.59 9.74
C SER A 163 -44.50 23.65 9.18
N PRO A 164 -45.41 24.12 8.35
CA PRO A 164 -46.57 23.36 7.92
C PRO A 164 -46.20 22.33 6.83
N LEU A 165 -46.80 21.17 6.98
CA LEU A 165 -46.83 20.08 6.00
C LEU A 165 -47.59 20.54 4.73
N LEU A 166 -46.92 20.47 3.58
CA LEU A 166 -47.58 20.49 2.28
C LEU A 166 -47.78 19.04 1.81
N PRO A 167 -49.01 18.65 1.43
CA PRO A 167 -49.26 17.33 0.86
C PRO A 167 -48.96 17.34 -0.63
N MET A 168 -48.00 16.53 -1.05
CA MET A 168 -47.84 16.19 -2.47
C MET A 168 -48.65 14.92 -2.75
N THR A 169 -49.75 15.13 -3.40
CA THR A 169 -50.65 14.14 -3.99
C THR A 169 -49.93 13.44 -5.17
N GLY A 170 -50.05 12.09 -5.26
CA GLY A 170 -49.53 11.26 -6.33
C GLY A 170 -50.16 11.48 -7.71
N PRO A 171 -49.90 10.66 -8.70
CA PRO A 171 -50.70 9.44 -8.86
C PRO A 171 -49.89 8.20 -9.38
N ASN A 172 -50.45 7.08 -9.05
CA ASN A 172 -50.47 5.78 -9.66
C ASN A 172 -49.78 5.57 -11.02
N GLY A 173 -48.99 4.52 -11.14
CA GLY A 173 -48.57 3.90 -12.37
C GLY A 173 -48.08 2.47 -12.14
N ALA A 174 -49.00 1.58 -12.10
CA ALA A 174 -49.07 0.18 -12.50
C ALA A 174 -47.79 -0.58 -12.88
N SER A 175 -47.57 -1.71 -12.21
CA SER A 175 -47.48 -3.07 -12.74
C SER A 175 -46.41 -3.34 -13.84
N SER A 176 -45.44 -4.15 -13.51
CA SER A 176 -45.08 -5.29 -14.41
C SER A 176 -44.17 -6.30 -13.69
N ALA A 177 -44.57 -7.54 -13.76
CA ALA A 177 -44.04 -8.74 -13.15
C ALA A 177 -42.65 -9.19 -13.68
N PRO A 178 -41.98 -10.15 -13.00
CA PRO A 178 -40.65 -10.58 -13.33
C PRO A 178 -40.62 -11.53 -14.52
N LYS A 179 -39.68 -11.32 -15.47
CA LYS A 179 -39.39 -12.31 -16.51
C LYS A 179 -38.28 -13.24 -16.04
N THR A 180 -38.70 -14.43 -15.72
CA THR A 180 -37.91 -15.67 -15.68
C THR A 180 -37.11 -15.83 -16.96
N LEU A 181 -35.80 -15.90 -16.89
CA LEU A 181 -34.99 -16.30 -18.03
C LEU A 181 -34.34 -17.65 -17.75
N VAL A 182 -34.75 -18.53 -18.59
CA VAL A 182 -34.50 -19.98 -18.69
C VAL A 182 -33.03 -20.29 -18.94
N HIS A 183 -32.53 -21.27 -18.23
CA HIS A 183 -31.32 -22.05 -18.47
C HIS A 183 -31.12 -22.44 -19.93
N SER A 184 -29.94 -22.20 -20.45
CA SER A 184 -29.47 -22.93 -21.63
C SER A 184 -28.08 -23.52 -21.35
N LYS A 185 -28.06 -24.75 -20.92
CA LYS A 185 -26.92 -25.68 -20.93
C LYS A 185 -26.47 -25.89 -22.38
N LYS A 186 -25.30 -25.40 -22.78
CA LYS A 186 -24.66 -25.84 -24.02
C LYS A 186 -23.52 -26.81 -23.68
N VAL A 187 -23.88 -28.07 -23.74
CA VAL A 187 -22.98 -29.22 -23.83
C VAL A 187 -22.16 -29.07 -25.12
N ARG A 188 -20.86 -29.07 -25.04
CA ARG A 188 -19.99 -29.19 -26.22
C ARG A 188 -19.15 -30.47 -26.08
N ALA A 189 -19.57 -31.41 -26.85
CA ALA A 189 -18.97 -32.73 -27.05
C ALA A 189 -17.54 -32.65 -27.56
N GLY A 190 -16.80 -33.70 -27.27
CA GLY A 190 -15.40 -33.91 -27.55
C GLY A 190 -14.99 -33.88 -29.02
N ARG A 191 -13.70 -33.68 -29.22
CA ARG A 191 -13.03 -34.09 -30.45
C ARG A 191 -11.66 -34.70 -30.10
N LYS A 192 -11.66 -36.01 -30.21
CA LYS A 192 -10.53 -36.93 -30.23
C LYS A 192 -9.99 -36.94 -31.68
N LYS A 193 -8.71 -36.70 -31.89
CA LYS A 193 -7.88 -37.12 -33.05
C LYS A 193 -6.43 -36.81 -32.71
N ARG A 194 -5.64 -37.67 -32.82
CA ARG A 194 -4.70 -38.68 -33.32
C ARG A 194 -3.29 -38.17 -33.07
#